data_dcbd9992aec8fefd5c3f6b62e78204ad
#
_entry.id   dcbd9992aec8fefd5c3f6b62e78204ad
#
_cell.length_a   1.000
_cell.length_b   1.000
_cell.length_c   1.000
_cell.angle_alpha   90.00
_cell.angle_beta   90.00
_cell.angle_gamma   90.00
#
_symmetry.space_group_name_H-M   'P 1'
#
loop_
_entity.id
_entity.type
_entity.pdbx_description
1 polymer ?
#
loop_
_entity_poly.entity_id
_entity_poly.type
_entity_poly.pdbx_seq_one_letter_code
_entity_poly.pdbx_strand_id
1 'polypeptide(L)'
;MVGGGVAAFDCSGDGLPELFLAGGAAPSALFLNRSVKAGQLAFEKTLTGVEVEGATGAYPLDVDGDGITDLAILRVGENQMMRGLGNCRFERANEAWGFDGGDAWHTAFAATWEKGADWPTLAVGTYIDRTQEDFPWGHCTTNWLIRPAPGERRFAPGAALEPGFCSLSMLFTDWNRSGTPALRVANDREYYKGGQEQLWHIAPGEAPHLFTEVEGWARLRVWGMGIASADLDGDTYPEYFLTSMADSKLQTLKAGPGKPAYADVAFKRGVTAHRPYTGGDIRPSTGWHAQFEDVNNDCRADLFVAKGNVWAMPDFAEKDPNNLLLQKEDGSFEEAGDRAGVASMATGRGGAVVDLNADGALDLVVVNRFAPAQVWRNSGQGLGHWLAVKPQMPGPNRDAIGAWIEVRAGDMTTRRELTRGGGHVSGQLVPWHFGLADQTEAEVRVIWPDGTEGPWQRVAADGVWVLSPGAEPVAWAP
;
A
#
# COMPACT_ATOMS: atom_id res chain seq x y z
N MET A 1 -1.42 15.24 -12.94
CA MET A 1 -2.48 14.29 -13.30
C MET A 1 -2.40 13.04 -12.45
N VAL A 2 -1.27 12.40 -12.33
CA VAL A 2 -0.98 11.29 -11.41
C VAL A 2 -0.16 11.82 -10.25
N GLY A 3 -0.38 11.25 -9.04
CA GLY A 3 0.13 11.76 -7.78
C GLY A 3 -1.01 12.14 -6.84
N GLY A 4 -0.72 12.79 -5.73
CA GLY A 4 -1.70 13.13 -4.69
C GLY A 4 -1.81 12.01 -3.65
N GLY A 5 -0.66 11.48 -3.23
CA GLY A 5 -0.57 10.44 -2.22
C GLY A 5 -0.66 10.97 -0.79
N VAL A 6 -0.93 10.04 0.13
CA VAL A 6 -0.86 10.22 1.58
C VAL A 6 0.09 9.19 2.17
N ALA A 7 0.81 9.55 3.24
CA ALA A 7 1.45 8.56 4.10
C ALA A 7 0.94 8.70 5.53
N ALA A 8 0.64 7.55 6.17
CA ALA A 8 0.19 7.49 7.56
C ALA A 8 1.21 6.73 8.40
N PHE A 9 1.76 7.34 9.43
CA PHE A 9 2.80 6.76 10.29
C PHE A 9 2.96 7.53 11.59
N ASP A 10 3.33 6.86 12.67
CA ASP A 10 3.60 7.48 13.96
C ASP A 10 5.08 7.89 14.04
N CYS A 11 5.37 9.17 13.87
CA CYS A 11 6.71 9.74 14.03
C CYS A 11 6.91 10.48 15.35
N SER A 12 5.84 10.74 16.08
CA SER A 12 5.88 11.37 17.41
C SER A 12 6.14 10.35 18.52
N GLY A 13 5.76 9.07 18.29
CA GLY A 13 5.89 7.98 19.24
C GLY A 13 4.73 7.93 20.24
N ASP A 14 3.62 8.62 19.98
CA ASP A 14 2.46 8.68 20.88
C ASP A 14 1.34 7.68 20.53
N GLY A 15 1.56 6.89 19.45
CA GLY A 15 0.64 5.87 18.98
C GLY A 15 -0.50 6.39 18.12
N LEU A 16 -0.49 7.66 17.75
CA LEU A 16 -1.47 8.26 16.85
C LEU A 16 -0.78 8.62 15.53
N PRO A 17 -1.17 8.01 14.39
CA PRO A 17 -0.49 8.23 13.13
C PRO A 17 -0.61 9.68 12.63
N GLU A 18 0.51 10.28 12.25
CA GLU A 18 0.57 11.52 11.49
C GLU A 18 0.20 11.29 10.03
N LEU A 19 -0.16 12.37 9.33
CA LEU A 19 -0.51 12.35 7.92
C LEU A 19 0.45 13.24 7.10
N PHE A 20 1.26 12.63 6.25
CA PHE A 20 1.95 13.33 5.17
C PHE A 20 1.01 13.45 3.97
N LEU A 21 0.84 14.65 3.41
CA LEU A 21 0.06 14.89 2.20
C LEU A 21 0.95 15.44 1.08
N ALA A 22 0.93 14.78 -0.08
CA ALA A 22 1.62 15.25 -1.26
C ALA A 22 0.95 16.51 -1.82
N GLY A 23 1.72 17.59 -1.98
CA GLY A 23 1.20 18.89 -2.43
C GLY A 23 1.14 19.05 -3.94
N GLY A 24 1.80 18.18 -4.71
CA GLY A 24 1.96 18.36 -6.15
C GLY A 24 2.74 19.62 -6.48
N ALA A 25 2.09 20.63 -7.11
CA ALA A 25 2.71 21.91 -7.39
C ALA A 25 2.96 22.79 -6.14
N ALA A 26 2.23 22.55 -5.07
CA ALA A 26 2.50 23.16 -3.76
C ALA A 26 3.45 22.27 -2.96
N PRO A 27 4.16 22.78 -1.95
CA PRO A 27 4.93 21.95 -1.05
C PRO A 27 4.06 20.90 -0.35
N SER A 28 4.59 19.69 -0.19
CA SER A 28 4.03 18.68 0.68
C SER A 28 3.95 19.16 2.12
N ALA A 29 3.19 18.49 2.95
CA ALA A 29 3.04 18.87 4.36
C ALA A 29 2.86 17.65 5.25
N LEU A 30 3.42 17.71 6.45
CA LEU A 30 3.09 16.80 7.54
C LEU A 30 2.08 17.47 8.48
N PHE A 31 1.07 16.69 8.83
CA PHE A 31 0.04 17.05 9.80
C PHE A 31 0.21 16.18 11.04
N LEU A 32 0.66 16.80 12.12
CA LEU A 32 0.77 16.12 13.40
C LEU A 32 -0.63 15.76 13.92
N ASN A 33 -0.76 14.55 14.40
CA ASN A 33 -1.99 14.08 14.99
C ASN A 33 -2.15 14.65 16.40
N ARG A 34 -3.24 15.37 16.63
CA ARG A 34 -3.64 15.96 17.92
C ARG A 34 -4.97 15.40 18.40
N SER A 35 -5.34 14.23 17.87
CA SER A 35 -6.59 13.58 18.23
C SER A 35 -6.60 13.17 19.69
N VAL A 36 -7.78 13.11 20.25
CA VAL A 36 -7.98 12.50 21.56
C VAL A 36 -8.14 10.99 21.37
N LYS A 37 -7.40 10.18 22.12
CA LYS A 37 -7.55 8.70 22.06
C LYS A 37 -9.02 8.31 22.23
N ALA A 38 -9.50 7.46 21.33
CA ALA A 38 -10.91 7.08 21.18
C ALA A 38 -11.88 8.27 21.07
N GLY A 39 -11.39 9.42 20.62
CA GLY A 39 -12.14 10.67 20.56
C GLY A 39 -12.15 11.34 19.19
N GLN A 40 -12.31 12.66 19.20
CA GLN A 40 -12.38 13.46 17.98
C GLN A 40 -11.01 13.54 17.30
N LEU A 41 -11.00 13.41 15.95
CA LEU A 41 -9.83 13.62 15.13
C LEU A 41 -9.46 15.10 15.06
N ALA A 42 -8.17 15.39 15.20
CA ALA A 42 -7.61 16.73 15.08
C ALA A 42 -6.18 16.65 14.51
N PHE A 43 -5.86 17.54 13.59
CA PHE A 43 -4.54 17.57 12.94
C PHE A 43 -4.00 19.00 12.89
N GLU A 44 -2.68 19.12 13.07
CA GLU A 44 -1.97 20.39 13.06
C GLU A 44 -0.86 20.36 12.01
N LYS A 45 -0.92 21.24 11.00
CA LYS A 45 0.16 21.37 10.03
C LYS A 45 1.41 21.94 10.70
N THR A 46 2.54 21.24 10.57
CA THR A 46 3.80 21.61 11.21
C THR A 46 4.95 21.54 10.20
N LEU A 47 5.94 22.42 10.32
CA LEU A 47 7.17 22.38 9.53
C LEU A 47 8.10 21.31 10.10
N THR A 48 8.49 20.34 9.29
CA THR A 48 9.20 19.13 9.74
C THR A 48 10.41 18.78 8.90
N GLY A 49 10.62 19.49 7.77
CA GLY A 49 11.69 19.21 6.81
C GLY A 49 11.22 18.41 5.58
N VAL A 50 9.95 17.99 5.56
CA VAL A 50 9.38 17.22 4.42
C VAL A 50 8.60 18.10 3.42
N GLU A 51 8.71 19.41 3.53
CA GLU A 51 8.02 20.39 2.69
C GLU A 51 8.74 20.52 1.35
N VAL A 52 8.40 19.66 0.39
CA VAL A 52 9.01 19.62 -0.94
C VAL A 52 7.97 19.80 -2.04
N GLU A 53 8.30 20.57 -3.08
CA GLU A 53 7.47 20.73 -4.26
C GLU A 53 7.59 19.51 -5.20
N GLY A 54 6.59 19.30 -6.03
CA GLY A 54 6.57 18.19 -6.98
C GLY A 54 6.30 16.82 -6.35
N ALA A 55 6.00 16.74 -5.05
CA ALA A 55 5.70 15.48 -4.38
C ALA A 55 4.48 14.81 -5.01
N THR A 56 4.62 13.54 -5.38
CA THR A 56 3.54 12.68 -5.87
C THR A 56 2.98 11.79 -4.77
N GLY A 57 3.82 11.35 -3.83
CA GLY A 57 3.45 10.53 -2.69
C GLY A 57 4.65 10.23 -1.79
N ALA A 58 4.41 9.45 -0.73
CA ALA A 58 5.48 9.06 0.18
C ALA A 58 5.22 7.67 0.80
N TYR A 59 6.33 7.04 1.23
CA TYR A 59 6.33 5.72 1.84
C TYR A 59 7.23 5.72 3.08
N PRO A 60 6.67 5.50 4.28
CA PRO A 60 7.43 5.42 5.52
C PRO A 60 8.10 4.04 5.67
N LEU A 61 9.34 4.02 6.12
CA LEU A 61 10.13 2.83 6.43
C LEU A 61 11.33 3.24 7.31
N ASP A 62 11.97 2.27 7.96
CA ASP A 62 13.24 2.49 8.69
C ASP A 62 14.37 1.97 7.80
N VAL A 63 15.04 2.86 7.05
CA VAL A 63 16.07 2.50 6.06
C VAL A 63 17.36 2.06 6.69
N ASP A 64 17.83 2.82 7.70
CA ASP A 64 19.15 2.61 8.28
C ASP A 64 19.13 1.73 9.55
N GLY A 65 17.94 1.26 9.96
CA GLY A 65 17.76 0.34 11.07
C GLY A 65 17.97 0.98 12.45
N ASP A 66 17.83 2.31 12.55
CA ASP A 66 18.01 3.03 13.82
C ASP A 66 16.74 3.06 14.69
N GLY A 67 15.62 2.58 14.16
CA GLY A 67 14.33 2.51 14.84
C GLY A 67 13.51 3.79 14.77
N ILE A 68 13.96 4.78 14.02
CA ILE A 68 13.23 6.00 13.72
C ILE A 68 12.68 5.90 12.29
N THR A 69 11.44 6.28 12.10
CA THR A 69 10.81 6.20 10.78
C THR A 69 11.42 7.23 9.84
N ASP A 70 11.92 6.75 8.71
CA ASP A 70 12.34 7.53 7.55
C ASP A 70 11.20 7.67 6.54
N LEU A 71 11.42 8.48 5.49
CA LEU A 71 10.39 8.70 4.49
C LEU A 71 10.97 8.76 3.08
N ALA A 72 10.52 7.86 2.20
CA ALA A 72 10.79 7.96 0.77
C ALA A 72 9.73 8.85 0.11
N ILE A 73 10.10 10.05 -0.36
CA ILE A 73 9.21 10.98 -1.04
C ILE A 73 9.42 10.87 -2.55
N LEU A 74 8.39 10.42 -3.26
CA LEU A 74 8.36 10.39 -4.71
C LEU A 74 8.01 11.77 -5.27
N ARG A 75 8.64 12.14 -6.38
CA ARG A 75 8.48 13.46 -6.97
C ARG A 75 8.42 13.44 -8.51
N VAL A 76 7.91 14.52 -9.03
CA VAL A 76 8.25 14.97 -10.37
C VAL A 76 9.59 15.71 -10.28
N GLY A 77 10.65 15.08 -10.77
CA GLY A 77 12.05 15.44 -10.51
C GLY A 77 12.72 14.45 -9.57
N GLU A 78 13.78 14.86 -8.90
CA GLU A 78 14.55 14.00 -8.01
C GLU A 78 13.74 13.55 -6.78
N ASN A 79 13.63 12.23 -6.56
CA ASN A 79 13.07 11.66 -5.34
C ASN A 79 13.96 11.98 -4.13
N GLN A 80 13.35 12.10 -2.97
CA GLN A 80 14.07 12.38 -1.74
C GLN A 80 13.88 11.27 -0.71
N MET A 81 15.00 10.75 -0.22
CA MET A 81 15.03 9.98 1.00
C MET A 81 15.24 10.92 2.17
N MET A 82 14.31 10.92 3.10
CA MET A 82 14.32 11.76 4.28
C MET A 82 14.60 10.91 5.51
N ARG A 83 15.74 11.14 6.15
CA ARG A 83 16.08 10.48 7.40
C ARG A 83 15.30 11.07 8.56
N GLY A 84 14.68 10.21 9.36
CA GLY A 84 14.03 10.58 10.60
C GLY A 84 15.03 10.99 11.68
N LEU A 85 14.74 12.07 12.39
CA LEU A 85 15.53 12.57 13.53
C LEU A 85 14.79 12.44 14.87
N GLY A 86 13.64 11.74 14.85
CA GLY A 86 12.71 11.66 15.96
C GLY A 86 11.86 12.92 16.13
N ASN A 87 10.76 12.78 16.86
CA ASN A 87 9.78 13.85 17.08
C ASN A 87 9.32 14.54 15.77
N CYS A 88 9.06 13.73 14.75
CA CYS A 88 8.59 14.15 13.43
C CYS A 88 9.47 15.18 12.72
N ARG A 89 10.77 15.17 12.95
CA ARG A 89 11.75 15.97 12.22
C ARG A 89 12.50 15.11 11.23
N PHE A 90 12.80 15.68 10.07
CA PHE A 90 13.44 14.97 8.98
C PHE A 90 14.55 15.81 8.35
N GLU A 91 15.55 15.12 7.81
CA GLU A 91 16.59 15.72 6.98
C GLU A 91 16.79 14.90 5.69
N ARG A 92 17.19 15.57 4.63
CA ARG A 92 17.47 14.90 3.37
C ARG A 92 18.73 14.06 3.46
N ALA A 93 18.64 12.78 3.08
CA ALA A 93 19.71 11.79 3.19
C ALA A 93 20.22 11.24 1.85
N ASN A 94 19.78 11.75 0.70
CA ASN A 94 20.17 11.21 -0.62
C ASN A 94 21.68 11.05 -0.76
N GLU A 95 22.47 12.10 -0.48
CA GLU A 95 23.92 12.07 -0.60
C GLU A 95 24.57 11.10 0.42
N ALA A 96 24.15 11.19 1.68
CA ALA A 96 24.67 10.35 2.76
C ALA A 96 24.41 8.86 2.50
N TRP A 97 23.27 8.52 1.92
CA TRP A 97 22.87 7.16 1.62
C TRP A 97 23.21 6.70 0.19
N GLY A 98 23.85 7.55 -0.61
CA GLY A 98 24.20 7.23 -2.00
C GLY A 98 22.98 6.97 -2.88
N PHE A 99 21.82 7.54 -2.52
CA PHE A 99 20.58 7.36 -3.25
C PHE A 99 20.50 8.35 -4.42
N ASP A 100 20.55 7.81 -5.63
CA ASP A 100 20.23 8.59 -6.84
C ASP A 100 18.71 8.70 -6.97
N GLY A 101 18.18 9.89 -6.72
CA GLY A 101 16.74 10.16 -6.82
C GLY A 101 16.20 10.23 -8.25
N GLY A 102 17.07 10.26 -9.26
CA GLY A 102 16.71 10.40 -10.67
C GLY A 102 16.06 11.75 -10.99
N ASP A 103 15.71 11.98 -12.25
CA ASP A 103 14.94 13.14 -12.71
C ASP A 103 13.80 12.69 -13.64
N ALA A 104 12.79 12.02 -13.08
CA ALA A 104 11.65 11.52 -13.83
C ALA A 104 10.33 11.93 -13.16
N TRP A 105 9.21 11.48 -13.68
CA TRP A 105 7.94 11.52 -12.99
C TRP A 105 7.73 10.22 -12.24
N HIS A 106 8.06 10.20 -10.95
CA HIS A 106 7.98 9.01 -10.13
C HIS A 106 6.58 8.82 -9.54
N THR A 107 6.06 7.60 -9.65
CA THR A 107 4.64 7.29 -9.39
C THR A 107 4.40 5.98 -8.68
N ALA A 108 5.45 5.19 -8.45
CA ALA A 108 5.34 3.93 -7.75
C ALA A 108 6.59 3.65 -6.91
N PHE A 109 6.39 2.96 -5.80
CA PHE A 109 7.46 2.57 -4.89
C PHE A 109 7.09 1.29 -4.17
N ALA A 110 8.09 0.45 -3.93
CA ALA A 110 8.01 -0.65 -2.99
C ALA A 110 9.37 -0.89 -2.35
N ALA A 111 9.39 -1.44 -1.14
CA ALA A 111 10.60 -1.82 -0.44
C ALA A 111 10.47 -3.22 0.17
N THR A 112 11.60 -3.95 0.20
CA THR A 112 11.74 -5.24 0.86
C THR A 112 13.17 -5.40 1.38
N TRP A 113 13.42 -6.38 2.24
CA TRP A 113 14.77 -6.75 2.66
C TRP A 113 15.11 -8.11 2.06
N GLU A 114 16.09 -8.14 1.17
CA GLU A 114 16.63 -9.41 0.66
C GLU A 114 17.36 -10.16 1.79
N LYS A 115 17.32 -11.49 1.75
CA LYS A 115 17.93 -12.32 2.80
C LYS A 115 19.39 -11.97 3.04
N GLY A 116 19.72 -11.57 4.26
CA GLY A 116 21.08 -11.20 4.68
C GLY A 116 21.49 -9.77 4.33
N ALA A 117 20.57 -8.95 3.81
CA ALA A 117 20.83 -7.54 3.54
C ALA A 117 20.62 -6.68 4.81
N ASP A 118 21.56 -5.77 5.05
CA ASP A 118 21.45 -4.79 6.16
C ASP A 118 20.59 -3.57 5.81
N TRP A 119 20.29 -3.38 4.53
CA TRP A 119 19.49 -2.28 4.01
C TRP A 119 18.41 -2.79 3.06
N PRO A 120 17.34 -2.03 2.86
CA PRO A 120 16.26 -2.45 1.97
C PRO A 120 16.67 -2.44 0.50
N THR A 121 16.07 -3.32 -0.27
CA THR A 121 15.99 -3.23 -1.73
C THR A 121 14.74 -2.42 -2.07
N LEU A 122 14.92 -1.39 -2.89
CA LEU A 122 13.87 -0.47 -3.30
C LEU A 122 13.51 -0.73 -4.77
N ALA A 123 12.22 -0.69 -5.08
CA ALA A 123 11.71 -0.59 -6.45
C ALA A 123 11.10 0.79 -6.64
N VAL A 124 11.54 1.51 -7.67
CA VAL A 124 11.09 2.87 -7.99
C VAL A 124 10.49 2.88 -9.39
N GLY A 125 9.23 3.24 -9.48
CA GLY A 125 8.49 3.26 -10.71
C GLY A 125 8.32 4.66 -11.26
N THR A 126 8.38 4.75 -12.60
CA THR A 126 8.32 5.99 -13.35
C THR A 126 7.14 5.99 -14.32
N TYR A 127 6.68 7.18 -14.69
CA TYR A 127 5.54 7.37 -15.57
C TYR A 127 6.00 7.76 -16.99
N ILE A 128 5.66 8.94 -17.44
CA ILE A 128 5.99 9.41 -18.78
C ILE A 128 7.23 10.31 -18.79
N ASP A 129 7.93 10.31 -19.91
CA ASP A 129 8.95 11.32 -20.21
C ASP A 129 8.30 12.67 -20.43
N ARG A 130 8.63 13.65 -19.58
CA ARG A 130 8.08 15.00 -19.64
C ARG A 130 8.71 15.86 -20.75
N THR A 131 9.80 15.42 -21.32
CA THR A 131 10.58 16.15 -22.32
C THR A 131 10.18 15.78 -23.74
N GLN A 132 9.42 14.70 -23.90
CA GLN A 132 8.97 14.21 -25.20
C GLN A 132 7.46 14.22 -25.31
N GLU A 133 6.98 14.72 -26.44
CA GLU A 133 5.57 14.58 -26.84
C GLU A 133 5.42 13.34 -27.72
N ASP A 134 4.50 12.44 -27.35
CA ASP A 134 4.14 11.29 -28.15
C ASP A 134 2.64 11.01 -28.01
N PHE A 135 2.04 10.51 -29.08
CA PHE A 135 0.65 10.10 -29.06
C PHE A 135 0.51 8.69 -28.44
N PRO A 136 -0.50 8.44 -27.62
CA PRO A 136 -1.53 9.40 -27.19
C PRO A 136 -1.14 10.22 -25.93
N TRP A 137 -0.09 9.89 -25.18
CA TRP A 137 0.16 10.49 -23.86
C TRP A 137 1.64 10.53 -23.43
N GLY A 138 2.58 10.38 -24.35
CA GLY A 138 4.02 10.36 -24.09
C GLY A 138 4.61 8.94 -24.03
N HIS A 139 5.93 8.89 -23.89
CA HIS A 139 6.69 7.65 -23.72
C HIS A 139 6.77 7.26 -22.26
N CYS A 140 6.64 5.96 -21.99
CA CYS A 140 6.96 5.39 -20.69
C CYS A 140 8.46 5.37 -20.46
N THR A 141 8.88 5.58 -19.22
CA THR A 141 10.29 5.60 -18.83
C THR A 141 10.66 4.34 -18.03
N THR A 142 11.97 4.14 -17.83
CA THR A 142 12.53 2.96 -17.16
C THR A 142 12.21 2.95 -15.66
N ASN A 143 11.77 1.81 -15.15
CA ASN A 143 11.67 1.56 -13.72
C ASN A 143 13.01 1.07 -13.15
N TRP A 144 13.23 1.20 -11.86
CA TRP A 144 14.51 0.91 -11.22
C TRP A 144 14.38 -0.02 -10.02
N LEU A 145 15.30 -0.98 -9.92
CA LEU A 145 15.57 -1.76 -8.72
C LEU A 145 16.88 -1.28 -8.09
N ILE A 146 16.83 -0.78 -6.86
CA ILE A 146 17.96 -0.16 -6.17
C ILE A 146 18.28 -1.02 -4.94
N ARG A 147 19.44 -1.67 -4.95
CA ARG A 147 19.92 -2.51 -3.87
C ARG A 147 20.97 -1.79 -3.01
N PRO A 148 21.18 -2.21 -1.77
CA PRO A 148 22.32 -1.74 -1.01
C PRO A 148 23.64 -2.15 -1.68
N ALA A 149 24.67 -1.31 -1.56
CA ALA A 149 26.02 -1.64 -1.98
C ALA A 149 26.58 -2.74 -1.04
N PRO A 150 27.25 -3.78 -1.57
CA PRO A 150 27.72 -4.90 -0.76
C PRO A 150 28.65 -4.48 0.37
N GLY A 151 28.27 -4.75 1.63
CA GLY A 151 29.05 -4.42 2.82
C GLY A 151 29.08 -2.94 3.20
N GLU A 152 28.28 -2.11 2.57
CA GLU A 152 28.17 -0.68 2.86
C GLU A 152 26.75 -0.29 3.31
N ARG A 153 26.67 0.74 4.15
CA ARG A 153 25.39 1.34 4.56
C ARG A 153 25.00 2.46 3.60
N ARG A 154 24.83 2.11 2.33
CA ARG A 154 24.43 3.00 1.25
C ARG A 154 23.88 2.21 0.06
N PHE A 155 23.16 2.88 -0.81
CA PHE A 155 22.62 2.28 -2.03
C PHE A 155 23.68 2.21 -3.15
N ALA A 156 23.59 1.14 -3.94
CA ALA A 156 24.29 1.00 -5.21
C ALA A 156 23.49 1.67 -6.34
N PRO A 157 24.10 1.94 -7.50
CA PRO A 157 23.36 2.37 -8.68
C PRO A 157 22.23 1.42 -9.03
N GLY A 158 21.06 1.96 -9.42
CA GLY A 158 19.89 1.18 -9.73
C GLY A 158 20.06 0.30 -10.98
N ALA A 159 19.51 -0.92 -10.93
CA ALA A 159 19.36 -1.81 -12.08
C ALA A 159 18.04 -1.48 -12.81
N ALA A 160 18.08 -1.40 -14.13
CA ALA A 160 16.90 -1.13 -14.94
C ALA A 160 15.92 -2.31 -14.91
N LEU A 161 14.64 -2.02 -14.68
CA LEU A 161 13.51 -2.95 -14.84
C LEU A 161 12.81 -2.61 -16.16
N GLU A 162 13.30 -3.21 -17.24
CA GLU A 162 12.79 -2.95 -18.60
C GLU A 162 12.07 -4.18 -19.18
N PRO A 163 11.03 -3.92 -20.03
CA PRO A 163 10.53 -2.62 -20.48
C PRO A 163 9.69 -1.89 -19.42
N GLY A 164 9.75 -0.54 -19.39
CA GLY A 164 8.86 0.29 -18.60
C GLY A 164 7.53 0.53 -19.33
N PHE A 165 6.41 0.43 -18.59
CA PHE A 165 5.07 0.62 -19.15
C PHE A 165 4.24 1.66 -18.36
N CYS A 166 4.90 2.74 -17.91
CA CYS A 166 4.27 3.79 -17.12
C CYS A 166 3.65 3.26 -15.82
N SER A 167 4.47 2.80 -14.91
CA SER A 167 4.02 2.19 -13.66
C SER A 167 3.35 3.19 -12.73
N LEU A 168 2.24 2.80 -12.11
CA LEU A 168 1.50 3.60 -11.14
C LEU A 168 1.41 2.96 -9.76
N SER A 169 1.77 1.68 -9.63
CA SER A 169 1.90 0.99 -8.37
C SER A 169 2.92 -0.14 -8.46
N MET A 170 3.60 -0.40 -7.35
CA MET A 170 4.53 -1.51 -7.17
C MET A 170 4.32 -2.17 -5.82
N LEU A 171 4.50 -3.50 -5.77
CA LEU A 171 4.35 -4.27 -4.55
C LEU A 171 5.33 -5.43 -4.56
N PHE A 172 6.23 -5.50 -3.58
CA PHE A 172 6.91 -6.75 -3.25
C PHE A 172 5.95 -7.66 -2.51
N THR A 173 5.84 -8.91 -2.95
CA THR A 173 4.91 -9.88 -2.39
C THR A 173 5.42 -11.31 -2.58
N ASP A 174 5.30 -12.13 -1.55
CA ASP A 174 5.59 -13.57 -1.59
C ASP A 174 4.35 -14.33 -2.08
N TRP A 175 4.04 -14.15 -3.35
CA TRP A 175 2.82 -14.63 -4.01
C TRP A 175 2.60 -16.15 -3.92
N ASN A 176 3.67 -16.92 -3.70
CA ASN A 176 3.64 -18.38 -3.65
C ASN A 176 4.13 -18.95 -2.31
N ARG A 177 4.31 -18.11 -1.29
CA ARG A 177 4.76 -18.50 0.05
C ARG A 177 6.12 -19.20 0.06
N SER A 178 7.01 -18.83 -0.87
CA SER A 178 8.36 -19.39 -0.99
C SER A 178 9.39 -18.78 -0.04
N GLY A 179 9.05 -17.68 0.62
CA GLY A 179 9.98 -16.86 1.39
C GLY A 179 10.86 -15.95 0.54
N THR A 180 10.60 -15.86 -0.77
CA THR A 180 11.29 -14.96 -1.69
C THR A 180 10.26 -14.09 -2.40
N PRO A 181 10.19 -12.78 -2.08
CA PRO A 181 9.20 -11.91 -2.68
C PRO A 181 9.50 -11.67 -4.17
N ALA A 182 8.45 -11.62 -4.97
CA ALA A 182 8.48 -11.10 -6.32
C ALA A 182 7.98 -9.65 -6.34
N LEU A 183 8.34 -8.87 -7.36
CA LEU A 183 7.86 -7.52 -7.54
C LEU A 183 6.71 -7.51 -8.56
N ARG A 184 5.51 -7.12 -8.11
CA ARG A 184 4.38 -6.80 -9.00
C ARG A 184 4.42 -5.34 -9.38
N VAL A 185 4.10 -5.07 -10.66
CA VAL A 185 4.03 -3.70 -11.21
C VAL A 185 2.70 -3.53 -11.94
N ALA A 186 1.91 -2.55 -11.51
CA ALA A 186 0.72 -2.11 -12.23
C ALA A 186 1.07 -0.97 -13.18
N ASN A 187 0.69 -1.14 -14.43
CA ASN A 187 1.09 -0.30 -15.54
C ASN A 187 -0.11 0.33 -16.26
N ASP A 188 -0.03 1.63 -16.57
CA ASP A 188 -1.15 2.41 -17.09
C ASP A 188 -1.32 2.32 -18.62
N ARG A 189 -0.24 2.07 -19.39
CA ARG A 189 -0.30 2.36 -20.82
C ARG A 189 0.05 1.24 -21.74
N GLU A 190 -0.29 0.07 -21.41
CA GLU A 190 0.30 -1.04 -21.99
C GLU A 190 -0.34 -1.60 -23.18
N TYR A 191 -1.64 -1.76 -23.17
CA TYR A 191 -2.31 -2.65 -24.12
C TYR A 191 -2.17 -2.21 -25.59
N TYR A 192 -2.07 -0.91 -25.86
CA TYR A 192 -1.95 -0.39 -27.23
C TYR A 192 -0.49 -0.27 -27.72
N LYS A 193 0.48 -0.32 -26.80
CA LYS A 193 1.92 -0.34 -27.12
C LYS A 193 2.58 -1.70 -26.88
N GLY A 194 1.79 -2.75 -26.63
CA GLY A 194 2.29 -4.09 -26.38
C GLY A 194 2.66 -4.39 -24.95
N GLY A 195 2.43 -3.45 -24.04
CA GLY A 195 2.71 -3.61 -22.62
C GLY A 195 1.70 -4.44 -21.84
N GLN A 196 1.94 -4.61 -20.57
CA GLN A 196 1.12 -5.39 -19.66
C GLN A 196 1.53 -5.18 -18.21
N GLU A 197 0.70 -5.64 -17.28
CA GLU A 197 1.10 -5.85 -15.89
C GLU A 197 2.33 -6.76 -15.82
N GLN A 198 3.23 -6.52 -14.88
CA GLN A 198 4.49 -7.24 -14.77
C GLN A 198 4.62 -7.92 -13.42
N LEU A 199 5.28 -9.08 -13.43
CA LEU A 199 5.77 -9.78 -12.25
C LEU A 199 7.25 -10.08 -12.46
N TRP A 200 8.08 -9.63 -11.52
CA TRP A 200 9.52 -9.83 -11.55
C TRP A 200 9.95 -10.77 -10.44
N HIS A 201 10.71 -11.79 -10.76
CA HIS A 201 11.43 -12.59 -9.77
C HIS A 201 12.66 -11.81 -9.29
N ILE A 202 12.75 -11.60 -8.00
CA ILE A 202 13.83 -10.82 -7.36
C ILE A 202 14.57 -11.75 -6.39
N ALA A 203 15.51 -12.52 -6.93
CA ALA A 203 16.38 -13.35 -6.09
C ALA A 203 17.52 -12.51 -5.50
N PRO A 204 17.95 -12.79 -4.25
CA PRO A 204 19.01 -12.05 -3.58
C PRO A 204 20.31 -12.06 -4.39
N GLY A 205 20.82 -10.86 -4.71
CA GLY A 205 22.07 -10.68 -5.45
C GLY A 205 22.04 -11.04 -6.93
N GLU A 206 20.91 -11.50 -7.47
CA GLU A 206 20.75 -11.86 -8.88
C GLU A 206 20.12 -10.72 -9.69
N ALA A 207 20.31 -10.77 -11.03
CA ALA A 207 19.61 -9.86 -11.92
C ALA A 207 18.09 -10.13 -11.89
N PRO A 208 17.25 -9.07 -11.90
CA PRO A 208 15.80 -9.24 -11.96
C PRO A 208 15.36 -10.04 -13.20
N HIS A 209 14.46 -10.99 -13.03
CA HIS A 209 13.91 -11.81 -14.12
C HIS A 209 12.42 -11.51 -14.29
N LEU A 210 12.00 -11.05 -15.47
CA LEU A 210 10.59 -10.81 -15.79
C LEU A 210 9.90 -12.13 -16.15
N PHE A 211 8.87 -12.51 -15.40
CA PHE A 211 8.06 -13.68 -15.70
C PHE A 211 7.37 -13.55 -17.07
N THR A 212 7.35 -14.65 -17.79
CA THR A 212 6.79 -14.77 -19.15
C THR A 212 5.49 -15.57 -19.17
N GLU A 213 4.79 -15.55 -20.30
CA GLU A 213 3.59 -16.38 -20.51
C GLU A 213 3.89 -17.88 -20.44
N VAL A 214 5.09 -18.30 -20.85
CA VAL A 214 5.52 -19.71 -20.76
C VAL A 214 5.66 -20.16 -19.29
N GLU A 215 6.07 -19.26 -18.42
CA GLU A 215 6.18 -19.48 -16.97
C GLU A 215 4.83 -19.38 -16.25
N GLY A 216 3.78 -18.93 -16.93
CA GLY A 216 2.41 -18.84 -16.40
C GLY A 216 1.87 -17.43 -16.24
N TRP A 217 2.71 -16.38 -16.38
CA TRP A 217 2.30 -15.00 -16.25
C TRP A 217 1.57 -14.52 -17.52
N ALA A 218 0.25 -14.71 -17.54
CA ALA A 218 -0.57 -14.33 -18.67
C ALA A 218 -0.66 -12.81 -18.82
N ARG A 219 -0.66 -12.35 -20.08
CA ARG A 219 -0.82 -10.92 -20.39
C ARG A 219 -2.17 -10.41 -19.92
N LEU A 220 -2.15 -9.44 -18.99
CA LEU A 220 -3.33 -8.74 -18.51
C LEU A 220 -3.40 -7.35 -19.18
N ARG A 221 -4.49 -7.10 -19.90
CA ARG A 221 -4.77 -5.82 -20.53
C ARG A 221 -5.64 -4.97 -19.61
N VAL A 222 -5.03 -4.03 -18.96
CA VAL A 222 -5.68 -3.14 -18.00
C VAL A 222 -4.93 -1.80 -17.97
N TRP A 223 -5.59 -0.71 -17.63
CA TRP A 223 -4.93 0.54 -17.24
C TRP A 223 -4.69 0.47 -15.74
N GLY A 224 -3.64 -0.23 -15.31
CA GLY A 224 -3.38 -0.50 -13.91
C GLY A 224 -2.90 0.74 -13.16
N MET A 225 -3.51 1.02 -12.00
CA MET A 225 -3.19 2.22 -11.21
C MET A 225 -2.80 1.93 -9.78
N GLY A 226 -3.52 1.06 -9.08
CA GLY A 226 -3.25 0.67 -7.70
C GLY A 226 -3.26 -0.83 -7.53
N ILE A 227 -2.47 -1.35 -6.61
CA ILE A 227 -2.44 -2.76 -6.21
C ILE A 227 -2.82 -2.86 -4.74
N ALA A 228 -3.79 -3.71 -4.40
CA ALA A 228 -4.03 -4.15 -3.03
C ALA A 228 -3.95 -5.69 -2.97
N SER A 229 -3.49 -6.24 -1.85
CA SER A 229 -3.37 -7.68 -1.66
C SER A 229 -3.92 -8.13 -0.30
N ALA A 230 -4.60 -9.27 -0.30
CA ALA A 230 -5.06 -9.95 0.91
C ALA A 230 -5.34 -11.42 0.60
N ASP A 231 -5.24 -12.31 1.58
CA ASP A 231 -5.77 -13.67 1.52
C ASP A 231 -7.29 -13.60 1.79
N LEU A 232 -8.10 -13.64 0.72
CA LEU A 232 -9.55 -13.39 0.78
C LEU A 232 -10.39 -14.66 0.92
N ASP A 233 -9.83 -15.82 0.61
CA ASP A 233 -10.55 -17.09 0.64
C ASP A 233 -9.93 -18.13 1.60
N GLY A 234 -8.87 -17.72 2.30
CA GLY A 234 -8.23 -18.52 3.35
C GLY A 234 -7.31 -19.63 2.82
N ASP A 235 -6.98 -19.61 1.52
CA ASP A 235 -6.14 -20.62 0.90
C ASP A 235 -4.63 -20.42 1.16
N THR A 236 -4.27 -19.35 1.89
CA THR A 236 -2.93 -18.91 2.27
C THR A 236 -2.17 -18.11 1.22
N TYR A 237 -2.65 -18.02 -0.01
CA TYR A 237 -2.04 -17.23 -1.06
C TYR A 237 -2.80 -15.91 -1.23
N PRO A 238 -2.12 -14.79 -1.50
CA PRO A 238 -2.81 -13.51 -1.60
C PRO A 238 -3.55 -13.37 -2.94
N GLU A 239 -4.78 -12.85 -2.87
CA GLU A 239 -5.46 -12.23 -3.99
C GLU A 239 -4.90 -10.83 -4.24
N TYR A 240 -4.97 -10.40 -5.50
CA TYR A 240 -4.54 -9.05 -5.90
C TYR A 240 -5.67 -8.31 -6.58
N PHE A 241 -6.04 -7.19 -5.99
CA PHE A 241 -6.96 -6.26 -6.61
C PHE A 241 -6.17 -5.17 -7.35
N LEU A 242 -6.52 -4.96 -8.62
CA LEU A 242 -5.93 -3.95 -9.49
C LEU A 242 -7.00 -2.94 -9.86
N THR A 243 -6.81 -1.69 -9.47
CA THR A 243 -7.67 -0.61 -9.94
C THR A 243 -7.35 -0.26 -11.39
N SER A 244 -8.35 0.22 -12.11
CA SER A 244 -8.23 0.53 -13.52
C SER A 244 -9.16 1.68 -13.92
N MET A 245 -8.98 2.17 -15.13
CA MET A 245 -10.03 2.86 -15.86
C MET A 245 -11.01 1.80 -16.41
N ALA A 246 -12.30 1.93 -16.14
CA ALA A 246 -13.36 0.97 -16.34
C ALA A 246 -13.25 -0.24 -15.39
N ASP A 247 -12.96 -1.43 -15.89
CA ASP A 247 -13.03 -2.68 -15.12
C ASP A 247 -11.79 -2.88 -14.24
N SER A 248 -11.96 -2.78 -12.93
CA SER A 248 -10.97 -3.27 -11.98
C SER A 248 -10.89 -4.79 -12.01
N LYS A 249 -9.75 -5.35 -11.61
CA LYS A 249 -9.46 -6.79 -11.64
C LYS A 249 -9.21 -7.33 -10.24
N LEU A 250 -9.69 -8.52 -9.95
CA LEU A 250 -9.34 -9.28 -8.77
C LEU A 250 -8.76 -10.63 -9.21
N GLN A 251 -7.48 -10.82 -8.93
CA GLN A 251 -6.75 -11.98 -9.38
C GLN A 251 -6.55 -12.99 -8.24
N THR A 252 -7.03 -14.22 -8.41
CA THR A 252 -6.76 -15.35 -7.52
C THR A 252 -5.82 -16.36 -8.20
N LEU A 253 -4.97 -17.03 -7.45
CA LEU A 253 -4.00 -18.00 -7.97
C LEU A 253 -4.71 -19.28 -8.45
N LYS A 254 -4.51 -19.67 -9.71
CA LYS A 254 -5.26 -20.79 -10.35
C LYS A 254 -4.67 -22.17 -10.13
N ALA A 255 -3.35 -22.24 -10.07
CA ALA A 255 -2.62 -23.50 -10.21
C ALA A 255 -1.74 -23.82 -9.00
N GLY A 256 -2.03 -23.19 -7.87
CA GLY A 256 -1.19 -23.28 -6.68
C GLY A 256 0.19 -22.62 -6.88
N PRO A 257 1.13 -22.81 -5.96
CA PRO A 257 2.36 -22.01 -5.86
C PRO A 257 3.41 -22.30 -6.94
N GLY A 258 3.17 -23.28 -7.79
CA GLY A 258 4.17 -23.68 -8.80
C GLY A 258 4.31 -22.75 -10.01
N LYS A 259 3.29 -21.92 -10.28
CA LYS A 259 3.27 -20.98 -11.41
C LYS A 259 2.43 -19.76 -11.09
N PRO A 260 2.86 -18.54 -11.49
CA PRO A 260 2.09 -17.30 -11.28
C PRO A 260 0.93 -17.18 -12.30
N ALA A 261 0.04 -18.18 -12.30
CA ALA A 261 -1.11 -18.22 -13.18
C ALA A 261 -2.37 -17.81 -12.43
N TYR A 262 -2.95 -16.67 -12.81
CA TYR A 262 -4.09 -16.07 -12.14
C TYR A 262 -5.39 -16.12 -12.94
N ALA A 263 -6.52 -16.15 -12.22
CA ALA A 263 -7.85 -15.93 -12.77
C ALA A 263 -8.39 -14.58 -12.30
N ASP A 264 -9.06 -13.85 -13.20
CA ASP A 264 -9.83 -12.67 -12.82
C ASP A 264 -11.20 -13.10 -12.30
N VAL A 265 -11.46 -12.82 -11.03
CA VAL A 265 -12.72 -13.13 -10.34
C VAL A 265 -13.50 -11.88 -9.94
N ALA A 266 -13.09 -10.68 -10.39
CA ALA A 266 -13.69 -9.41 -10.00
C ALA A 266 -15.20 -9.35 -10.23
N PHE A 267 -15.66 -9.80 -11.39
CA PHE A 267 -17.10 -9.82 -11.70
C PHE A 267 -17.87 -10.78 -10.78
N LYS A 268 -17.35 -11.98 -10.57
CA LYS A 268 -17.96 -13.00 -9.70
C LYS A 268 -18.05 -12.53 -8.24
N ARG A 269 -17.00 -11.82 -7.77
CA ARG A 269 -16.93 -11.30 -6.40
C ARG A 269 -17.64 -9.96 -6.21
N GLY A 270 -18.07 -9.28 -7.29
CA GLY A 270 -18.77 -7.99 -7.22
C GLY A 270 -17.88 -6.77 -7.05
N VAL A 271 -16.59 -6.87 -7.39
CA VAL A 271 -15.62 -5.79 -7.21
C VAL A 271 -15.14 -5.14 -8.52
N THR A 272 -15.79 -5.39 -9.62
CA THR A 272 -15.40 -4.85 -10.94
C THR A 272 -15.38 -3.31 -10.94
N ALA A 273 -16.32 -2.66 -10.22
CA ALA A 273 -16.42 -1.20 -10.08
C ALA A 273 -16.44 -0.44 -11.42
N HIS A 274 -17.05 -1.05 -12.44
CA HIS A 274 -17.04 -0.55 -13.83
C HIS A 274 -17.65 0.86 -13.98
N ARG A 275 -18.66 1.19 -13.17
CA ARG A 275 -19.41 2.45 -13.20
C ARG A 275 -19.60 3.03 -11.81
N PRO A 276 -19.85 4.34 -11.70
CA PRO A 276 -20.37 4.92 -10.47
C PRO A 276 -21.65 4.21 -10.00
N TYR A 277 -21.66 3.80 -8.74
CA TYR A 277 -22.81 3.10 -8.14
C TYR A 277 -23.92 4.07 -7.68
N THR A 278 -23.60 5.37 -7.62
CA THR A 278 -24.52 6.47 -7.28
C THR A 278 -24.19 7.72 -8.09
N GLY A 279 -25.05 8.75 -8.04
CA GLY A 279 -24.85 10.04 -8.73
C GLY A 279 -25.29 10.06 -10.20
N GLY A 280 -25.70 8.93 -10.78
CA GLY A 280 -26.35 8.87 -12.10
C GLY A 280 -25.42 9.02 -13.33
N ASP A 281 -24.09 9.08 -13.17
CA ASP A 281 -23.17 9.03 -14.29
C ASP A 281 -23.06 7.58 -14.81
N ILE A 282 -23.32 7.38 -16.09
CA ILE A 282 -23.32 6.04 -16.72
C ILE A 282 -21.99 5.71 -17.42
N ARG A 283 -21.05 6.66 -17.48
CA ARG A 283 -19.73 6.46 -18.07
C ARG A 283 -18.85 5.57 -17.17
N PRO A 284 -17.81 4.94 -17.70
CA PRO A 284 -16.92 4.11 -16.91
C PRO A 284 -16.22 4.87 -15.78
N SER A 285 -16.00 4.18 -14.66
CA SER A 285 -15.27 4.64 -13.48
C SER A 285 -13.75 4.72 -13.73
N THR A 286 -13.03 5.42 -12.84
CA THR A 286 -11.57 5.42 -12.78
C THR A 286 -11.11 5.21 -11.35
N GLY A 287 -10.61 4.00 -11.05
CA GLY A 287 -10.07 3.66 -9.74
C GLY A 287 -8.58 4.02 -9.62
N TRP A 288 -8.15 4.51 -8.45
CA TRP A 288 -6.77 4.88 -8.15
C TRP A 288 -6.21 4.06 -6.99
N HIS A 289 -6.20 4.62 -5.80
CA HIS A 289 -5.74 3.89 -4.61
C HIS A 289 -6.73 2.79 -4.26
N ALA A 290 -6.22 1.64 -3.84
CA ALA A 290 -7.01 0.57 -3.25
C ALA A 290 -6.31 0.01 -2.01
N GLN A 291 -7.10 -0.41 -1.02
CA GLN A 291 -6.61 -1.02 0.21
C GLN A 291 -7.63 -2.01 0.74
N PHE A 292 -7.15 -3.20 1.11
CA PHE A 292 -7.93 -4.17 1.87
C PHE A 292 -7.73 -3.94 3.37
N GLU A 293 -8.82 -3.76 4.10
CA GLU A 293 -8.87 -3.67 5.56
C GLU A 293 -10.21 -4.18 6.10
N ASP A 294 -10.25 -4.67 7.31
CA ASP A 294 -11.48 -5.08 7.98
C ASP A 294 -12.07 -3.85 8.71
N VAL A 295 -12.92 -3.09 8.02
CA VAL A 295 -13.44 -1.80 8.53
C VAL A 295 -14.62 -1.94 9.50
N ASN A 296 -15.21 -3.15 9.58
CA ASN A 296 -16.32 -3.46 10.47
C ASN A 296 -15.96 -4.49 11.55
N ASN A 297 -14.70 -4.92 11.59
CA ASN A 297 -14.14 -5.88 12.56
C ASN A 297 -14.84 -7.25 12.54
N ASP A 298 -15.26 -7.75 11.36
CA ASP A 298 -15.99 -9.01 11.21
C ASP A 298 -15.12 -10.20 10.78
N CYS A 299 -13.79 -10.07 10.87
CA CYS A 299 -12.76 -11.04 10.42
C CYS A 299 -12.66 -11.18 8.90
N ARG A 300 -13.22 -10.26 8.10
CA ARG A 300 -13.14 -10.29 6.64
C ARG A 300 -12.51 -9.02 6.13
N ALA A 301 -11.69 -9.15 5.08
CA ALA A 301 -11.06 -7.98 4.49
C ALA A 301 -12.01 -7.29 3.52
N ASP A 302 -12.41 -6.08 3.86
CA ASP A 302 -13.18 -5.17 3.02
C ASP A 302 -12.27 -4.43 2.05
N LEU A 303 -12.83 -3.82 1.02
CA LEU A 303 -12.07 -3.13 0.00
C LEU A 303 -12.49 -1.66 -0.12
N PHE A 304 -11.55 -0.76 0.14
CA PHE A 304 -11.70 0.65 -0.18
C PHE A 304 -11.05 0.98 -1.53
N VAL A 305 -11.71 1.83 -2.36
CA VAL A 305 -11.16 2.34 -3.63
C VAL A 305 -11.40 3.84 -3.73
N ALA A 306 -10.32 4.62 -3.78
CA ALA A 306 -10.38 6.03 -4.14
C ALA A 306 -10.60 6.18 -5.64
N LYS A 307 -11.56 7.02 -6.05
CA LYS A 307 -11.95 7.15 -7.45
C LYS A 307 -11.98 8.60 -7.92
N GLY A 308 -11.81 8.79 -9.23
CA GLY A 308 -11.93 10.09 -9.86
C GLY A 308 -11.31 10.16 -11.25
N ASN A 309 -11.95 10.90 -12.14
CA ASN A 309 -11.50 11.08 -13.53
C ASN A 309 -10.03 11.53 -13.62
N VAL A 310 -9.31 11.07 -14.64
CA VAL A 310 -7.90 11.41 -14.85
C VAL A 310 -7.69 12.92 -15.04
N TRP A 311 -8.30 13.47 -16.07
CA TRP A 311 -8.33 14.90 -16.39
C TRP A 311 -9.38 15.13 -17.44
N ALA A 312 -10.56 15.56 -17.07
CA ALA A 312 -11.62 15.94 -18.02
C ALA A 312 -11.70 15.00 -19.26
N MET A 313 -11.48 13.69 -19.06
CA MET A 313 -11.65 12.69 -20.11
C MET A 313 -13.14 12.49 -20.36
N PRO A 314 -13.66 12.86 -21.55
CA PRO A 314 -15.11 12.93 -21.78
C PRO A 314 -15.78 11.55 -21.74
N ASP A 315 -15.03 10.49 -22.04
CA ASP A 315 -15.55 9.12 -22.10
C ASP A 315 -15.59 8.43 -20.73
N PHE A 316 -15.10 9.08 -19.67
CA PHE A 316 -15.09 8.55 -18.29
C PHE A 316 -15.94 9.39 -17.35
N ALA A 317 -16.42 8.78 -16.28
CA ALA A 317 -17.27 9.43 -15.30
C ALA A 317 -16.63 10.69 -14.72
N GLU A 318 -17.35 11.80 -14.76
CA GLU A 318 -16.92 13.07 -14.15
C GLU A 318 -17.17 13.04 -12.64
N LYS A 319 -18.34 12.49 -12.24
CA LYS A 319 -18.71 12.24 -10.84
C LYS A 319 -18.58 10.77 -10.57
N ASP A 320 -17.52 10.40 -9.86
CA ASP A 320 -17.13 9.01 -9.63
C ASP A 320 -16.83 8.80 -8.14
N PRO A 321 -17.85 8.43 -7.35
CA PRO A 321 -17.71 8.31 -5.89
C PRO A 321 -16.78 7.17 -5.52
N ASN A 322 -16.04 7.35 -4.41
CA ASN A 322 -15.23 6.27 -3.83
C ASN A 322 -16.10 5.04 -3.55
N ASN A 323 -15.51 3.84 -3.70
CA ASN A 323 -16.17 2.61 -3.26
C ASN A 323 -15.70 2.21 -1.85
N LEU A 324 -16.62 1.73 -1.05
CA LEU A 324 -16.36 0.91 0.14
C LEU A 324 -17.14 -0.38 -0.01
N LEU A 325 -16.45 -1.46 -0.29
CA LEU A 325 -17.01 -2.76 -0.62
C LEU A 325 -16.80 -3.70 0.56
N LEU A 326 -17.88 -4.08 1.25
CA LEU A 326 -17.84 -4.98 2.40
C LEU A 326 -17.89 -6.44 1.94
N GLN A 327 -16.96 -7.26 2.42
CA GLN A 327 -16.92 -8.69 2.11
C GLN A 327 -17.97 -9.45 2.90
N LYS A 328 -18.76 -10.27 2.20
CA LYS A 328 -19.77 -11.15 2.81
C LYS A 328 -19.25 -12.56 3.07
N GLU A 329 -20.01 -13.34 3.84
CA GLU A 329 -19.68 -14.74 4.17
C GLU A 329 -19.46 -15.64 2.95
N ASP A 330 -20.16 -15.37 1.84
CA ASP A 330 -20.01 -16.12 0.58
C ASP A 330 -18.78 -15.68 -0.24
N GLY A 331 -17.99 -14.74 0.30
CA GLY A 331 -16.81 -14.17 -0.33
C GLY A 331 -17.11 -13.14 -1.44
N SER A 332 -18.39 -12.81 -1.71
CA SER A 332 -18.77 -11.69 -2.56
C SER A 332 -18.69 -10.37 -1.79
N PHE A 333 -18.70 -9.26 -2.51
CA PHE A 333 -18.64 -7.92 -1.91
C PHE A 333 -19.93 -7.13 -2.18
N GLU A 334 -20.31 -6.28 -1.22
CA GLU A 334 -21.44 -5.38 -1.30
C GLU A 334 -20.98 -3.93 -1.17
N GLU A 335 -21.46 -3.05 -2.07
CA GLU A 335 -21.19 -1.62 -2.00
C GLU A 335 -21.88 -0.98 -0.78
N ALA A 336 -21.09 -0.30 0.05
CA ALA A 336 -21.53 0.35 1.28
C ALA A 336 -21.19 1.85 1.35
N GLY A 337 -20.49 2.40 0.36
CA GLY A 337 -19.96 3.77 0.40
C GLY A 337 -21.01 4.86 0.67
N ASP A 338 -22.22 4.73 0.13
CA ASP A 338 -23.33 5.65 0.42
C ASP A 338 -23.76 5.57 1.89
N ARG A 339 -23.95 4.34 2.38
CA ARG A 339 -24.39 4.10 3.77
C ARG A 339 -23.35 4.54 4.78
N ALA A 340 -22.07 4.35 4.44
CA ALA A 340 -20.93 4.77 5.25
C ALA A 340 -20.62 6.27 5.16
N GLY A 341 -21.26 7.01 4.23
CA GLY A 341 -21.03 8.43 4.04
C GLY A 341 -19.69 8.79 3.37
N VAL A 342 -19.00 7.81 2.76
CA VAL A 342 -17.68 8.00 2.12
C VAL A 342 -17.76 8.19 0.60
N ALA A 343 -18.96 8.21 0.02
CA ALA A 343 -19.26 8.40 -1.41
C ALA A 343 -18.96 9.84 -1.88
N SER A 344 -17.72 10.30 -1.70
CA SER A 344 -17.30 11.63 -2.16
C SER A 344 -17.26 11.69 -3.68
N MET A 345 -17.79 12.77 -4.26
CA MET A 345 -17.70 13.08 -5.69
C MET A 345 -16.47 13.92 -6.05
N ALA A 346 -15.57 14.17 -5.09
CA ALA A 346 -14.29 14.78 -5.37
C ALA A 346 -13.39 13.84 -6.19
N THR A 347 -12.39 14.39 -6.87
CA THR A 347 -11.51 13.58 -7.72
C THR A 347 -10.40 12.96 -6.89
N GLY A 348 -10.69 11.80 -6.28
CA GLY A 348 -9.76 11.07 -5.40
C GLY A 348 -8.53 10.55 -6.13
N ARG A 349 -7.43 10.37 -5.39
CA ARG A 349 -6.16 9.81 -5.85
C ARG A 349 -5.58 8.83 -4.84
N GLY A 350 -4.79 9.31 -3.88
CA GLY A 350 -4.26 8.53 -2.78
C GLY A 350 -5.26 8.35 -1.66
N GLY A 351 -5.07 7.33 -0.86
CA GLY A 351 -5.89 7.05 0.31
C GLY A 351 -5.13 6.31 1.40
N ALA A 352 -5.72 6.26 2.57
CA ALA A 352 -5.30 5.43 3.70
C ALA A 352 -6.52 5.01 4.51
N VAL A 353 -6.56 3.74 4.88
CA VAL A 353 -7.52 3.17 5.83
C VAL A 353 -6.72 2.79 7.08
N VAL A 354 -6.92 3.50 8.17
CA VAL A 354 -6.04 3.45 9.34
C VAL A 354 -6.76 3.96 10.59
N ASP A 355 -6.48 3.36 11.75
CA ASP A 355 -6.97 3.87 13.03
C ASP A 355 -6.18 5.13 13.43
N LEU A 356 -6.82 6.30 13.34
CA LEU A 356 -6.19 7.60 13.58
C LEU A 356 -6.31 8.07 15.03
N ASN A 357 -7.16 7.45 15.84
CA ASN A 357 -7.40 7.87 17.22
C ASN A 357 -7.28 6.73 18.26
N ALA A 358 -6.74 5.57 17.84
CA ALA A 358 -6.52 4.40 18.67
C ALA A 358 -7.82 3.90 19.38
N ASP A 359 -8.95 3.88 18.63
CA ASP A 359 -10.23 3.34 19.12
C ASP A 359 -10.58 1.96 18.50
N GLY A 360 -9.72 1.45 17.61
CA GLY A 360 -9.91 0.15 16.95
C GLY A 360 -10.91 0.18 15.82
N ALA A 361 -11.43 1.35 15.48
CA ALA A 361 -12.25 1.56 14.29
C ALA A 361 -11.40 2.24 13.20
N LEU A 362 -11.25 1.58 12.06
CA LEU A 362 -10.42 2.12 10.99
C LEU A 362 -11.06 3.34 10.33
N ASP A 363 -10.35 4.45 10.35
CA ASP A 363 -10.72 5.71 9.72
C ASP A 363 -10.27 5.76 8.25
N LEU A 364 -10.74 6.73 7.50
CA LEU A 364 -10.43 6.88 6.08
C LEU A 364 -9.88 8.26 5.77
N VAL A 365 -8.77 8.30 5.02
CA VAL A 365 -8.19 9.51 4.43
C VAL A 365 -8.20 9.41 2.92
N VAL A 366 -8.62 10.47 2.22
CA VAL A 366 -8.54 10.56 0.76
C VAL A 366 -7.94 11.90 0.34
N VAL A 367 -6.89 11.85 -0.45
CA VAL A 367 -6.33 13.04 -1.09
C VAL A 367 -7.01 13.26 -2.44
N ASN A 368 -7.58 14.44 -2.60
CA ASN A 368 -8.33 14.83 -3.78
C ASN A 368 -7.54 15.77 -4.66
N ARG A 369 -7.72 15.65 -5.96
CA ARG A 369 -7.14 16.56 -6.93
C ARG A 369 -7.95 17.87 -6.97
N PHE A 370 -7.26 19.00 -6.82
CA PHE A 370 -7.86 20.36 -6.81
C PHE A 370 -8.98 20.55 -5.78
N ALA A 371 -9.00 19.76 -4.73
CA ALA A 371 -9.91 19.89 -3.61
C ALA A 371 -9.17 19.52 -2.31
N PRO A 372 -9.67 19.94 -1.15
CA PRO A 372 -9.11 19.54 0.14
C PRO A 372 -9.08 18.01 0.30
N ALA A 373 -8.07 17.52 1.01
CA ALA A 373 -8.11 16.15 1.51
C ALA A 373 -9.30 15.97 2.45
N GLN A 374 -9.87 14.78 2.45
CA GLN A 374 -11.01 14.42 3.28
C GLN A 374 -10.59 13.35 4.27
N VAL A 375 -11.03 13.49 5.51
CA VAL A 375 -10.84 12.53 6.58
C VAL A 375 -12.20 12.17 7.15
N TRP A 376 -12.51 10.88 7.20
CA TRP A 376 -13.74 10.36 7.82
C TRP A 376 -13.35 9.54 9.03
N ARG A 377 -13.93 9.89 10.16
CA ARG A 377 -13.85 9.08 11.35
C ARG A 377 -14.89 7.97 11.30
N ASN A 378 -14.47 6.72 11.50
CA ASN A 378 -15.41 5.63 11.73
C ASN A 378 -16.08 5.83 13.10
N SER A 379 -17.39 5.71 13.15
CA SER A 379 -18.17 5.94 14.37
C SER A 379 -17.99 4.83 15.42
N GLY A 380 -17.45 3.69 15.04
CA GLY A 380 -17.31 2.53 15.91
C GLY A 380 -18.63 1.82 16.25
N GLN A 381 -19.76 2.26 15.69
CA GLN A 381 -21.07 1.68 16.03
C GLN A 381 -21.28 0.33 15.38
N GLY A 382 -21.54 -0.70 16.21
CA GLY A 382 -21.84 -2.05 15.74
C GLY A 382 -20.66 -2.82 15.20
N LEU A 383 -19.44 -2.37 15.49
CA LEU A 383 -18.22 -3.09 15.15
C LEU A 383 -17.99 -4.27 16.10
N GLY A 384 -17.30 -5.31 15.59
CA GLY A 384 -16.77 -6.38 16.40
C GLY A 384 -15.56 -5.95 17.23
N HIS A 385 -15.04 -6.86 18.04
CA HIS A 385 -13.75 -6.71 18.69
C HIS A 385 -12.61 -6.70 17.65
N TRP A 386 -11.43 -6.25 18.08
CA TRP A 386 -10.27 -6.11 17.21
C TRP A 386 -8.97 -6.41 17.95
N LEU A 387 -7.90 -6.58 17.23
CA LEU A 387 -6.53 -6.44 17.72
C LEU A 387 -5.67 -5.81 16.64
N ALA A 388 -4.55 -5.20 17.06
CA ALA A 388 -3.52 -4.80 16.12
C ALA A 388 -2.17 -5.39 16.53
N VAL A 389 -1.36 -5.73 15.52
CA VAL A 389 -0.04 -6.35 15.71
C VAL A 389 1.04 -5.41 15.21
N LYS A 390 2.05 -5.18 16.06
CA LYS A 390 3.27 -4.46 15.72
C LYS A 390 4.44 -5.45 15.77
N PRO A 391 4.80 -6.10 14.66
CA PRO A 391 5.96 -6.99 14.63
C PRO A 391 7.22 -6.18 14.85
N GLN A 392 8.15 -6.72 15.63
CA GLN A 392 9.44 -6.09 15.90
C GLN A 392 10.57 -7.12 15.88
N MET A 393 11.48 -6.99 14.93
CA MET A 393 12.65 -7.85 14.82
C MET A 393 13.92 -7.16 15.33
N PRO A 394 14.89 -7.93 15.84
CA PRO A 394 16.26 -7.44 15.97
C PRO A 394 16.91 -7.26 14.58
N GLY A 395 17.82 -6.33 14.46
CA GLY A 395 18.55 -6.10 13.20
C GLY A 395 17.88 -5.05 12.30
N PRO A 396 18.26 -4.99 11.02
CA PRO A 396 17.93 -3.86 10.14
C PRO A 396 16.48 -3.85 9.66
N ASN A 397 15.85 -5.01 9.47
CA ASN A 397 14.43 -5.11 9.11
C ASN A 397 13.54 -5.12 10.36
N ARG A 398 13.54 -4.02 11.11
CA ARG A 398 12.86 -3.94 12.40
C ARG A 398 11.35 -4.14 12.31
N ASP A 399 10.74 -3.67 11.24
CA ASP A 399 9.29 -3.77 11.00
C ASP A 399 8.87 -5.12 10.40
N ALA A 400 9.79 -6.08 10.32
CA ALA A 400 9.57 -7.43 9.80
C ALA A 400 8.91 -7.46 8.40
N ILE A 401 9.33 -6.57 7.49
CA ILE A 401 8.78 -6.54 6.13
C ILE A 401 9.10 -7.86 5.42
N GLY A 402 8.09 -8.45 4.76
CA GLY A 402 8.15 -9.80 4.19
C GLY A 402 7.70 -10.91 5.15
N ALA A 403 7.39 -10.59 6.42
CA ALA A 403 6.74 -11.53 7.33
C ALA A 403 5.26 -11.69 7.00
N TRP A 404 4.67 -12.73 7.58
CA TRP A 404 3.23 -12.94 7.58
C TRP A 404 2.71 -12.97 9.01
N ILE A 405 1.61 -12.27 9.28
CA ILE A 405 0.85 -12.39 10.51
C ILE A 405 -0.35 -13.28 10.24
N GLU A 406 -0.60 -14.22 11.13
CA GLU A 406 -1.78 -15.07 11.14
C GLU A 406 -2.52 -14.89 12.46
N VAL A 407 -3.83 -14.65 12.39
CA VAL A 407 -4.72 -14.45 13.53
C VAL A 407 -5.88 -15.43 13.46
N ARG A 408 -6.10 -16.18 14.55
CA ARG A 408 -7.26 -17.05 14.73
C ARG A 408 -8.23 -16.44 15.71
N ALA A 409 -9.44 -16.19 15.27
CA ALA A 409 -10.55 -15.70 16.06
C ALA A 409 -11.74 -16.69 15.89
N GLY A 410 -12.03 -17.49 16.90
CA GLY A 410 -12.97 -18.60 16.78
C GLY A 410 -12.56 -19.58 15.67
N ASP A 411 -13.47 -19.82 14.72
CA ASP A 411 -13.22 -20.70 13.57
C ASP A 411 -12.57 -19.99 12.36
N MET A 412 -12.39 -18.67 12.44
CA MET A 412 -11.81 -17.87 11.38
C MET A 412 -10.29 -17.76 11.51
N THR A 413 -9.58 -17.77 10.39
CA THR A 413 -8.15 -17.48 10.35
C THR A 413 -7.88 -16.41 9.27
N THR A 414 -7.40 -15.27 9.70
CA THR A 414 -7.01 -14.15 8.82
C THR A 414 -5.50 -14.10 8.68
N ARG A 415 -5.01 -13.76 7.48
CA ARG A 415 -3.58 -13.70 7.17
C ARG A 415 -3.25 -12.42 6.44
N ARG A 416 -2.11 -11.83 6.80
CA ARG A 416 -1.61 -10.62 6.15
C ARG A 416 -0.11 -10.70 5.91
N GLU A 417 0.31 -10.40 4.70
CA GLU A 417 1.72 -10.16 4.37
C GLU A 417 2.11 -8.73 4.76
N LEU A 418 3.25 -8.57 5.39
CA LEU A 418 3.80 -7.29 5.78
C LEU A 418 4.59 -6.68 4.62
N THR A 419 3.98 -5.73 3.93
CA THR A 419 4.55 -5.14 2.73
C THR A 419 4.80 -3.63 2.89
N ARG A 420 5.70 -3.08 2.05
CA ARG A 420 5.86 -1.64 1.83
C ARG A 420 5.74 -1.37 0.34
N GLY A 421 4.62 -0.78 -0.05
CA GLY A 421 4.24 -0.56 -1.44
C GLY A 421 2.75 -0.75 -1.65
N GLY A 422 2.34 -0.97 -2.90
CA GLY A 422 0.93 -1.09 -3.27
C GLY A 422 0.19 0.24 -3.26
N GLY A 423 -1.16 0.17 -3.33
CA GLY A 423 -2.00 1.35 -3.45
C GLY A 423 -1.65 2.21 -4.65
N HIS A 424 -1.95 3.51 -4.57
CA HIS A 424 -1.46 4.51 -5.52
C HIS A 424 -0.76 5.62 -4.76
N VAL A 425 0.56 5.75 -4.91
CA VAL A 425 1.46 6.75 -4.31
C VAL A 425 1.26 7.01 -2.81
N SER A 426 0.74 6.02 -2.09
CA SER A 426 0.39 6.15 -0.66
C SER A 426 0.98 5.02 0.15
N GLY A 427 1.68 5.34 1.24
CA GLY A 427 2.33 4.38 2.12
C GLY A 427 1.82 4.44 3.55
N GLN A 428 1.98 3.35 4.29
CA GLN A 428 1.62 3.28 5.70
C GLN A 428 2.68 2.54 6.51
N LEU A 429 2.89 3.00 7.75
CA LEU A 429 3.69 2.32 8.77
C LEU A 429 2.97 2.46 10.10
N VAL A 430 1.97 1.61 10.29
CA VAL A 430 1.09 1.55 11.46
C VAL A 430 0.95 0.10 11.93
N PRO A 431 0.49 -0.18 13.14
CA PRO A 431 0.16 -1.54 13.56
C PRO A 431 -0.84 -2.20 12.61
N TRP A 432 -0.66 -3.48 12.34
CA TRP A 432 -1.50 -4.26 11.44
C TRP A 432 -2.80 -4.66 12.11
N HIS A 433 -3.91 -4.17 11.61
CA HIS A 433 -5.24 -4.34 12.20
C HIS A 433 -5.90 -5.65 11.76
N PHE A 434 -6.64 -6.27 12.70
CA PHE A 434 -7.45 -7.48 12.49
C PHE A 434 -8.75 -7.37 13.28
N GLY A 435 -9.88 -7.52 12.62
CA GLY A 435 -11.16 -7.70 13.29
C GLY A 435 -11.28 -9.10 13.89
N LEU A 436 -12.03 -9.22 14.96
CA LEU A 436 -12.23 -10.46 15.73
C LEU A 436 -13.70 -10.85 15.86
N ALA A 437 -14.63 -10.16 15.22
CA ALA A 437 -16.08 -10.33 15.41
C ALA A 437 -16.46 -10.28 16.90
N ASP A 438 -17.11 -11.32 17.43
CA ASP A 438 -17.51 -11.40 18.83
C ASP A 438 -16.44 -11.96 19.78
N GLN A 439 -15.22 -12.24 19.26
CA GLN A 439 -14.19 -12.89 20.07
C GLN A 439 -13.43 -11.87 20.93
N THR A 440 -13.35 -12.12 22.24
CA THR A 440 -12.64 -11.25 23.20
C THR A 440 -11.17 -11.63 23.37
N GLU A 441 -10.70 -12.67 22.69
CA GLU A 441 -9.31 -13.12 22.61
C GLU A 441 -9.05 -13.77 21.26
N ALA A 442 -7.80 -13.80 20.85
CA ALA A 442 -7.36 -14.48 19.63
C ALA A 442 -6.02 -15.18 19.84
N GLU A 443 -5.72 -16.13 18.97
CA GLU A 443 -4.36 -16.67 18.85
C GLU A 443 -3.67 -15.98 17.67
N VAL A 444 -2.45 -15.50 17.88
CA VAL A 444 -1.65 -14.82 16.87
C VAL A 444 -0.29 -15.49 16.71
N ARG A 445 0.21 -15.58 15.49
CA ARG A 445 1.60 -15.94 15.21
C ARG A 445 2.18 -15.09 14.09
N VAL A 446 3.51 -15.03 14.05
CA VAL A 446 4.25 -14.40 12.96
C VAL A 446 5.12 -15.46 12.29
N ILE A 447 5.03 -15.55 10.97
CA ILE A 447 6.00 -16.25 10.14
C ILE A 447 7.00 -15.18 9.68
N TRP A 448 8.21 -15.27 10.18
CA TRP A 448 9.23 -14.25 10.00
C TRP A 448 9.81 -14.25 8.57
N PRO A 449 10.48 -13.17 8.11
CA PRO A 449 10.98 -13.09 6.73
C PRO A 449 11.99 -14.18 6.35
N ASP A 450 12.64 -14.81 7.33
CA ASP A 450 13.54 -15.95 7.10
C ASP A 450 12.83 -17.30 6.96
N GLY A 451 11.49 -17.31 7.06
CA GLY A 451 10.65 -18.49 7.04
C GLY A 451 10.44 -19.16 8.41
N THR A 452 11.04 -18.62 9.48
CA THR A 452 10.82 -19.18 10.84
C THR A 452 9.40 -18.94 11.28
N GLU A 453 8.67 -20.00 11.63
CA GLU A 453 7.34 -19.91 12.20
C GLU A 453 7.41 -19.67 13.71
N GLY A 454 6.83 -18.57 14.17
CA GLY A 454 6.60 -18.32 15.59
C GLY A 454 5.52 -19.24 16.16
N PRO A 455 5.50 -19.45 17.48
CA PRO A 455 4.42 -20.20 18.12
C PRO A 455 3.10 -19.42 18.05
N TRP A 456 1.97 -20.14 18.11
CA TRP A 456 0.68 -19.51 18.37
C TRP A 456 0.65 -18.98 19.80
N GLN A 457 0.32 -17.71 19.95
CA GLN A 457 0.30 -17.00 21.24
C GLN A 457 -1.07 -16.37 21.43
N ARG A 458 -1.66 -16.55 22.62
CA ARG A 458 -2.97 -16.00 22.96
C ARG A 458 -2.84 -14.58 23.43
N VAL A 459 -3.66 -13.68 22.88
CA VAL A 459 -3.74 -12.26 23.21
C VAL A 459 -5.19 -11.82 23.41
N ALA A 460 -5.41 -10.84 24.27
CA ALA A 460 -6.73 -10.24 24.46
C ALA A 460 -7.09 -9.34 23.28
N ALA A 461 -8.37 -9.23 23.00
CA ALA A 461 -8.93 -8.25 22.07
C ALA A 461 -8.77 -6.82 22.58
N ASP A 462 -9.10 -5.86 21.72
CA ASP A 462 -9.17 -4.42 21.95
C ASP A 462 -7.83 -3.81 22.41
N GLY A 463 -6.75 -4.29 21.80
CA GLY A 463 -5.40 -3.84 22.10
C GLY A 463 -4.41 -3.98 20.98
N VAL A 464 -3.27 -3.31 21.13
CA VAL A 464 -2.12 -3.41 20.23
C VAL A 464 -1.04 -4.27 20.89
N TRP A 465 -0.52 -5.24 20.14
CA TRP A 465 0.44 -6.22 20.64
C TRP A 465 1.76 -6.16 19.87
N VAL A 466 2.86 -5.99 20.59
CA VAL A 466 4.21 -6.15 20.03
C VAL A 466 4.57 -7.62 20.06
N LEU A 467 4.92 -8.16 18.88
CA LEU A 467 5.42 -9.53 18.73
C LEU A 467 6.88 -9.50 18.27
N SER A 468 7.73 -10.26 18.97
CA SER A 468 9.16 -10.39 18.63
C SER A 468 9.58 -11.86 18.58
N PRO A 469 10.60 -12.22 17.76
CA PRO A 469 11.06 -13.59 17.67
C PRO A 469 11.46 -14.17 19.03
N GLY A 470 10.85 -15.31 19.41
CA GLY A 470 11.18 -16.03 20.64
C GLY A 470 10.74 -15.36 21.95
N ALA A 471 9.91 -14.31 21.89
CA ALA A 471 9.40 -13.61 23.06
C ALA A 471 7.87 -13.77 23.19
N GLU A 472 7.37 -13.59 24.41
CA GLU A 472 5.93 -13.48 24.67
C GLU A 472 5.40 -12.14 24.12
N PRO A 473 4.10 -12.07 23.69
CA PRO A 473 3.48 -10.83 23.27
C PRO A 473 3.48 -9.78 24.39
N VAL A 474 3.81 -8.56 24.03
CA VAL A 474 3.79 -7.44 24.96
C VAL A 474 2.72 -6.43 24.53
N ALA A 475 1.83 -6.05 25.43
CA ALA A 475 0.88 -4.98 25.15
C ALA A 475 1.64 -3.69 24.84
N TRP A 476 1.36 -3.09 23.70
CA TRP A 476 2.00 -1.85 23.31
C TRP A 476 1.34 -0.67 24.04
N ALA A 477 2.14 0.11 24.73
CA ALA A 477 1.74 1.34 25.39
C ALA A 477 2.71 2.43 24.92
N PRO A 478 2.31 3.29 23.95
CA PRO A 478 3.12 4.40 23.44
C PRO A 478 3.29 5.52 24.46
#